data_77e04e219ccfa31e94b8200b52454c61
#
_entry.id   77e04e219ccfa31e94b8200b52454c61
#
_cell.length_a   1.000
_cell.length_b   1.000
_cell.length_c   1.000
_cell.angle_alpha   90.00
_cell.angle_beta   90.00
_cell.angle_gamma   90.00
#
_symmetry.space_group_name_H-M   'P 1'
#
loop_
_entity.id
_entity.type
_entity.pdbx_description
1 polymer ?
#
loop_
_entity_poly.entity_id
_entity_poly.type
_entity_poly.pdbx_seq_one_letter_code
_entity_poly.pdbx_strand_id
1 'polypeptide(L)'
;MRLEYLQMIDRVVDLDLTGRKIVIESRVPSESTIFEGHFPGYPLMPGVLLTETMAQASGWLLLGLNRLSRMPFLAGVKEAKFRTFVQPGEVLSITAALEHEGSGYTVTKAFIQVDAKRVCDAMLTFRIVDFPNPDMTGYIRDTAARIGLPSLETAGG
;
A
#
# COMPACT_ATOMS: atom_id res chain seq x y z
N MET A 1 -5.53 -7.44 -7.09
CA MET A 1 -5.93 -6.00 -7.23
C MET A 1 -7.25 -5.84 -7.96
N ARG A 2 -7.98 -4.84 -7.59
CA ARG A 2 -9.19 -4.39 -8.30
C ARG A 2 -9.04 -2.89 -8.55
N LEU A 3 -8.51 -2.53 -9.72
CA LEU A 3 -8.12 -1.15 -10.03
C LEU A 3 -9.29 -0.17 -10.01
N GLU A 4 -10.45 -0.60 -10.51
CA GLU A 4 -11.67 0.21 -10.57
C GLU A 4 -12.19 0.62 -9.18
N TYR A 5 -11.80 -0.13 -8.14
CA TYR A 5 -12.16 0.15 -6.74
C TYR A 5 -10.99 0.65 -5.92
N LEU A 6 -9.84 0.90 -6.54
CA LEU A 6 -8.59 1.25 -5.87
C LEU A 6 -8.22 0.25 -4.75
N GLN A 7 -8.53 -1.02 -4.95
CA GLN A 7 -8.12 -2.10 -4.06
C GLN A 7 -6.79 -2.67 -4.56
N MET A 8 -5.70 -2.07 -4.10
CA MET A 8 -4.38 -2.36 -4.62
C MET A 8 -3.66 -3.48 -3.86
N ILE A 9 -4.13 -3.84 -2.67
CA ILE A 9 -3.44 -4.76 -1.78
C ILE A 9 -4.17 -6.10 -1.74
N ASP A 10 -3.48 -7.17 -2.11
CA ASP A 10 -4.04 -8.50 -2.08
C ASP A 10 -3.70 -9.25 -0.78
N ARG A 11 -2.44 -9.25 -0.38
CA ARG A 11 -2.01 -10.09 0.75
C ARG A 11 -0.81 -9.53 1.47
N VAL A 12 -0.88 -9.48 2.80
CA VAL A 12 0.27 -9.18 3.65
C VAL A 12 1.14 -10.43 3.75
N VAL A 13 2.39 -10.32 3.36
CA VAL A 13 3.38 -11.39 3.45
C VAL A 13 4.05 -11.38 4.82
N ASP A 14 4.44 -10.19 5.29
CA ASP A 14 5.11 -10.02 6.56
C ASP A 14 4.84 -8.64 7.14
N LEU A 15 4.61 -8.58 8.44
CA LEU A 15 4.51 -7.34 9.20
C LEU A 15 5.47 -7.42 10.37
N ASP A 16 6.58 -6.70 10.27
CA ASP A 16 7.60 -6.61 11.31
C ASP A 16 7.36 -5.34 12.14
N LEU A 17 6.69 -5.50 13.28
CA LEU A 17 6.38 -4.37 14.17
C LEU A 17 7.62 -3.78 14.82
N THR A 18 8.60 -4.60 15.14
CA THR A 18 9.86 -4.15 15.74
C THR A 18 10.72 -3.40 14.72
N GLY A 19 10.88 -3.97 13.53
CA GLY A 19 11.62 -3.35 12.44
C GLY A 19 10.84 -2.27 11.70
N ARG A 20 9.54 -2.12 12.00
CA ARG A 20 8.64 -1.13 11.40
C ARG A 20 8.62 -1.21 9.89
N LYS A 21 8.36 -2.42 9.38
CA LYS A 21 8.36 -2.70 7.95
C LYS A 21 7.24 -3.67 7.61
N ILE A 22 6.67 -3.51 6.42
CA ILE A 22 5.67 -4.42 5.88
C ILE A 22 6.11 -4.88 4.49
N VAL A 23 5.80 -6.14 4.17
CA VAL A 23 5.95 -6.69 2.83
C VAL A 23 4.59 -7.21 2.38
N ILE A 24 4.19 -6.81 1.19
CA ILE A 24 2.89 -7.12 0.61
C ILE A 24 3.09 -7.70 -0.78
N GLU A 25 2.23 -8.65 -1.14
CA GLU A 25 2.15 -9.19 -2.49
C GLU A 25 0.81 -8.83 -3.10
N SER A 26 0.84 -8.37 -4.35
CA SER A 26 -0.38 -8.07 -5.11
C SER A 26 -0.16 -8.44 -6.58
N ARG A 27 -1.21 -8.95 -7.21
CA ARG A 27 -1.19 -9.27 -8.64
C ARG A 27 -1.92 -8.19 -9.43
N VAL A 28 -1.24 -7.65 -10.44
CA VAL A 28 -1.89 -6.74 -11.40
C VAL A 28 -2.91 -7.56 -12.20
N PRO A 29 -4.18 -7.12 -12.30
CA PRO A 29 -5.19 -7.88 -13.02
C PRO A 29 -4.81 -8.04 -14.49
N SER A 30 -5.24 -9.16 -15.10
CA SER A 30 -5.00 -9.41 -16.52
C SER A 30 -5.86 -8.51 -17.40
N GLU A 31 -7.03 -8.10 -16.89
CA GLU A 31 -7.98 -7.25 -17.60
C GLU A 31 -8.48 -6.15 -16.67
N SER A 32 -8.65 -4.95 -17.22
CA SER A 32 -9.19 -3.79 -16.52
C SER A 32 -9.58 -2.74 -17.54
N THR A 33 -10.64 -1.98 -17.23
CA THR A 33 -11.02 -0.81 -18.04
C THR A 33 -9.90 0.22 -18.10
N ILE A 34 -9.04 0.27 -17.08
CA ILE A 34 -7.86 1.14 -17.06
C ILE A 34 -6.93 0.81 -18.25
N PHE A 35 -6.72 -0.47 -18.53
CA PHE A 35 -5.83 -0.91 -19.59
C PHE A 35 -6.38 -0.68 -21.00
N GLU A 36 -7.70 -0.53 -21.14
CA GLU A 36 -8.32 -0.20 -22.42
C GLU A 36 -7.88 1.17 -22.91
N GLY A 37 -7.70 2.13 -21.98
CA GLY A 37 -7.26 3.49 -22.30
C GLY A 37 -5.77 3.74 -22.07
N HIS A 38 -5.08 2.86 -21.34
CA HIS A 38 -3.69 3.10 -20.95
C HIS A 38 -2.81 1.86 -21.21
N PHE A 39 -2.46 1.56 -22.47
CA PHE A 39 -2.84 2.26 -23.69
C PHE A 39 -3.47 1.27 -24.66
N PRO A 40 -4.30 1.72 -25.63
CA PRO A 40 -4.90 0.81 -26.61
C PRO A 40 -3.82 -0.03 -27.31
N GLY A 41 -3.95 -1.36 -27.25
CA GLY A 41 -2.97 -2.29 -27.82
C GLY A 41 -1.65 -2.41 -27.08
N TYR A 42 -1.44 -1.62 -26.02
CA TYR A 42 -0.23 -1.68 -25.19
C TYR A 42 -0.57 -1.37 -23.74
N PRO A 43 -1.17 -2.35 -23.02
CA PRO A 43 -1.62 -2.11 -21.66
C PRO A 43 -0.45 -2.01 -20.69
N LEU A 44 -0.45 -0.95 -19.88
CA LEU A 44 0.55 -0.71 -18.86
C LEU A 44 -0.13 -0.27 -17.56
N MET A 45 0.41 -0.71 -16.44
CA MET A 45 -0.02 -0.21 -15.14
C MET A 45 0.39 1.26 -15.00
N PRO A 46 -0.57 2.18 -14.79
CA PRO A 46 -0.21 3.59 -14.64
C PRO A 46 0.70 3.83 -13.43
N GLY A 47 1.72 4.68 -13.62
CA GLY A 47 2.65 5.03 -12.54
C GLY A 47 1.94 5.62 -11.32
N VAL A 48 0.88 6.41 -11.53
CA VAL A 48 0.09 6.97 -10.43
C VAL A 48 -0.59 5.89 -9.61
N LEU A 49 -0.97 4.76 -10.21
CA LEU A 49 -1.56 3.63 -9.49
C LEU A 49 -0.48 2.79 -8.78
N LEU A 50 0.74 2.76 -9.28
CA LEU A 50 1.87 2.18 -8.55
C LEU A 50 2.17 3.02 -7.30
N THR A 51 2.08 4.34 -7.40
CA THR A 51 2.20 5.24 -6.26
C THR A 51 1.09 4.97 -5.23
N GLU A 52 -0.15 4.81 -5.70
CA GLU A 52 -1.27 4.44 -4.82
C GLU A 52 -1.04 3.09 -4.13
N THR A 53 -0.46 2.13 -4.85
CA THR A 53 -0.11 0.83 -4.27
C THR A 53 0.91 0.97 -3.14
N MET A 54 1.95 1.77 -3.34
CA MET A 54 2.93 2.07 -2.30
C MET A 54 2.30 2.82 -1.12
N ALA A 55 1.38 3.74 -1.40
CA ALA A 55 0.66 4.48 -0.36
C ALA A 55 -0.22 3.56 0.49
N GLN A 56 -0.95 2.63 -0.13
CA GLN A 56 -1.77 1.68 0.61
C GLN A 56 -0.92 0.72 1.44
N ALA A 57 0.19 0.22 0.89
CA ALA A 57 1.11 -0.63 1.65
C ALA A 57 1.66 0.10 2.88
N SER A 58 2.08 1.35 2.71
CA SER A 58 2.52 2.20 3.81
C SER A 58 1.40 2.43 4.83
N GLY A 59 0.18 2.69 4.33
CA GLY A 59 -0.99 2.85 5.20
C GLY A 59 -1.25 1.63 6.07
N TRP A 60 -1.14 0.43 5.51
CA TRP A 60 -1.29 -0.80 6.29
C TRP A 60 -0.18 -1.00 7.30
N LEU A 61 1.05 -0.59 7.00
CA LEU A 61 2.12 -0.57 8.00
C LEU A 61 1.74 0.34 9.18
N LEU A 62 1.29 1.56 8.88
CA LEU A 62 0.94 2.53 9.92
C LEU A 62 -0.27 2.07 10.75
N LEU A 63 -1.27 1.47 10.08
CA LEU A 63 -2.42 0.88 10.76
C LEU A 63 -2.01 -0.30 11.65
N GLY A 64 -1.06 -1.12 11.19
CA GLY A 64 -0.50 -2.19 12.01
C GLY A 64 0.22 -1.64 13.24
N LEU A 65 1.05 -0.61 13.05
CA LEU A 65 1.82 -0.01 14.15
C LEU A 65 0.91 0.67 15.19
N ASN A 66 -0.21 1.27 14.78
CA ASN A 66 -1.13 1.92 15.72
C ASN A 66 -2.31 1.05 16.13
N ARG A 67 -2.29 -0.25 15.77
CA ARG A 67 -3.32 -1.24 16.11
C ARG A 67 -4.72 -0.85 15.63
N LEU A 68 -4.80 -0.35 14.41
CA LEU A 68 -6.05 0.07 13.75
C LEU A 68 -6.80 1.16 14.54
N SER A 69 -6.07 2.02 15.25
CA SER A 69 -6.69 3.03 16.11
C SER A 69 -6.85 4.39 15.44
N ARG A 70 -6.01 4.70 14.46
CA ARG A 70 -6.03 5.99 13.76
C ARG A 70 -5.78 5.79 12.26
N MET A 71 -6.36 6.68 11.46
CA MET A 71 -6.33 6.57 10.00
C MET A 71 -5.19 7.40 9.40
N PRO A 72 -4.31 6.76 8.61
CA PRO A 72 -3.30 7.49 7.83
C PRO A 72 -3.91 7.97 6.52
N PHE A 73 -3.80 9.27 6.24
CA PHE A 73 -4.18 9.86 4.96
C PHE A 73 -2.94 10.38 4.24
N LEU A 74 -2.80 10.05 2.97
CA LEU A 74 -1.67 10.50 2.16
C LEU A 74 -1.69 12.03 2.05
N ALA A 75 -0.59 12.67 2.44
CA ALA A 75 -0.45 14.12 2.42
C ALA A 75 0.63 14.59 1.43
N GLY A 76 1.58 13.74 1.08
CA GLY A 76 2.64 14.13 0.17
C GLY A 76 3.40 12.94 -0.39
N VAL A 77 3.95 13.13 -1.58
CA VAL A 77 4.81 12.16 -2.25
C VAL A 77 6.07 12.89 -2.68
N LYS A 78 7.24 12.33 -2.36
CA LYS A 78 8.53 12.89 -2.77
C LYS A 78 9.36 11.83 -3.47
N GLU A 79 10.14 12.28 -4.45
CA GLU A 79 11.14 11.46 -5.12
C GLU A 79 10.55 10.15 -5.69
N ALA A 80 9.34 10.22 -6.22
CA ALA A 80 8.72 9.09 -6.89
C ALA A 80 9.48 8.82 -8.20
N LYS A 81 10.02 7.61 -8.34
CA LYS A 81 10.80 7.20 -9.51
C LYS A 81 10.22 5.90 -10.06
N PHE A 82 10.02 5.89 -11.37
CA PHE A 82 9.50 4.73 -12.11
C PHE A 82 10.61 4.28 -13.06
N ARG A 83 11.14 3.08 -12.82
CA ARG A 83 12.36 2.61 -13.49
C ARG A 83 12.08 1.72 -14.68
N THR A 84 10.91 1.10 -14.72
CA THR A 84 10.47 0.23 -15.81
C THR A 84 8.94 0.13 -15.81
N PHE A 85 8.38 -0.38 -16.90
CA PHE A 85 6.95 -0.59 -17.03
C PHE A 85 6.49 -1.82 -16.26
N VAL A 86 5.25 -1.78 -15.78
CA VAL A 86 4.55 -2.91 -15.17
C VAL A 86 3.38 -3.29 -16.06
N GLN A 87 3.26 -4.56 -16.36
CA GLN A 87 2.27 -5.10 -17.28
C GLN A 87 1.16 -5.86 -16.56
N PRO A 88 -0.01 -6.03 -17.20
CA PRO A 88 -1.07 -6.87 -16.67
C PRO A 88 -0.58 -8.28 -16.32
N GLY A 89 -1.08 -8.84 -15.22
CA GLY A 89 -0.74 -10.17 -14.78
C GLY A 89 0.52 -10.29 -13.94
N GLU A 90 1.36 -9.27 -13.91
CA GLU A 90 2.59 -9.31 -13.11
C GLU A 90 2.30 -9.31 -11.61
N VAL A 91 3.13 -10.02 -10.84
CA VAL A 91 3.04 -10.08 -9.39
C VAL A 91 4.01 -9.06 -8.79
N LEU A 92 3.46 -8.18 -7.96
CA LEU A 92 4.21 -7.13 -7.31
C LEU A 92 4.56 -7.54 -5.88
N SER A 93 5.81 -7.31 -5.49
CA SER A 93 6.24 -7.33 -4.09
C SER A 93 6.43 -5.88 -3.65
N ILE A 94 5.63 -5.44 -2.67
CA ILE A 94 5.64 -4.08 -2.18
C ILE A 94 6.23 -4.06 -0.78
N THR A 95 7.28 -3.30 -0.56
CA THR A 95 7.90 -3.11 0.74
C THR A 95 7.75 -1.66 1.17
N ALA A 96 7.29 -1.44 2.40
CA ALA A 96 7.23 -0.12 3.00
C ALA A 96 7.87 -0.15 4.39
N ALA A 97 8.65 0.87 4.70
CA ALA A 97 9.31 0.99 6.00
C ALA A 97 9.07 2.39 6.57
N LEU A 98 8.94 2.46 7.89
CA LEU A 98 8.85 3.74 8.58
C LEU A 98 10.21 4.44 8.50
N GLU A 99 10.22 5.67 7.99
CA GLU A 99 11.44 6.47 7.87
C GLU A 99 11.53 7.53 8.96
N HIS A 100 10.41 8.19 9.27
CA HIS A 100 10.37 9.27 10.25
C HIS A 100 8.97 9.41 10.84
N GLU A 101 8.91 9.69 12.13
CA GLU A 101 7.67 10.00 12.84
C GLU A 101 7.77 11.40 13.43
N GLY A 102 6.83 12.27 13.08
CA GLY A 102 6.71 13.61 13.63
C GLY A 102 5.42 13.78 14.39
N SER A 103 5.12 15.02 14.79
CA SER A 103 3.88 15.33 15.48
C SER A 103 2.73 15.40 14.48
N GLY A 104 1.85 14.38 14.52
CA GLY A 104 0.68 14.28 13.66
C GLY A 104 0.96 13.86 12.22
N TYR A 105 2.20 13.52 11.88
CA TYR A 105 2.55 13.02 10.55
C TYR A 105 3.60 11.92 10.62
N THR A 106 3.68 11.12 9.57
CA THR A 106 4.63 10.02 9.46
C THR A 106 5.13 9.93 8.03
N VAL A 107 6.41 9.65 7.86
CA VAL A 107 7.04 9.46 6.55
C VAL A 107 7.44 7.99 6.40
N THR A 108 7.06 7.40 5.28
CA THR A 108 7.48 6.04 4.90
C THR A 108 8.34 6.10 3.64
N LYS A 109 9.15 5.08 3.47
CA LYS A 109 9.89 4.83 2.23
C LYS A 109 9.41 3.50 1.68
N ALA A 110 8.99 3.49 0.43
CA ALA A 110 8.41 2.30 -0.18
C ALA A 110 9.02 2.01 -1.54
N PHE A 111 9.01 0.75 -1.93
CA PHE A 111 9.40 0.33 -3.27
C PHE A 111 8.61 -0.90 -3.69
N ILE A 112 8.52 -1.08 -5.00
CA ILE A 112 7.88 -2.25 -5.62
C ILE A 112 8.93 -2.99 -6.45
N GLN A 113 8.88 -4.32 -6.36
CA GLN A 113 9.71 -5.22 -7.18
C GLN A 113 8.82 -6.18 -7.97
N VAL A 114 9.29 -6.52 -9.17
CA VAL A 114 8.77 -7.62 -9.98
C VAL A 114 9.97 -8.52 -10.28
N ASP A 115 9.87 -9.81 -9.95
CA ASP A 115 10.95 -10.79 -10.13
C ASP A 115 12.29 -10.27 -9.55
N ALA A 116 12.25 -9.75 -8.33
CA ALA A 116 13.39 -9.20 -7.59
C ALA A 116 14.01 -7.95 -8.21
N LYS A 117 13.41 -7.38 -9.26
CA LYS A 117 13.83 -6.11 -9.87
C LYS A 117 12.98 -4.96 -9.36
N ARG A 118 13.62 -3.91 -8.88
CA ARG A 118 12.92 -2.70 -8.44
C ARG A 118 12.33 -1.97 -9.66
N VAL A 119 11.00 -1.79 -9.64
CA VAL A 119 10.27 -1.11 -10.71
C VAL A 119 9.94 0.33 -10.37
N CYS A 120 9.75 0.64 -9.08
CA CYS A 120 9.51 2.01 -8.63
C CYS A 120 9.81 2.16 -7.15
N ASP A 121 9.96 3.41 -6.71
CA ASP A 121 10.15 3.75 -5.30
C ASP A 121 9.68 5.18 -5.04
N ALA A 122 9.38 5.50 -3.78
CA ALA A 122 8.95 6.83 -3.37
C ALA A 122 9.09 7.00 -1.86
N MET A 123 9.12 8.27 -1.42
CA MET A 123 8.90 8.65 -0.05
C MET A 123 7.48 9.22 0.07
N LEU A 124 6.75 8.80 1.12
CA LEU A 124 5.33 9.10 1.28
C LEU A 124 5.11 9.70 2.67
N THR A 125 4.41 10.81 2.72
CA THR A 125 4.05 11.47 3.98
C THR A 125 2.57 11.29 4.24
N PHE A 126 2.23 10.90 5.48
CA PHE A 126 0.86 10.67 5.93
C PHE A 126 0.51 11.57 7.10
N ARG A 127 -0.70 12.05 7.11
CA ARG A 127 -1.30 12.64 8.31
C ARG A 127 -2.04 11.54 9.05
N ILE A 128 -1.84 11.48 10.37
CA ILE A 128 -2.46 10.47 11.22
C ILE A 128 -3.58 11.16 11.99
N VAL A 129 -4.81 10.77 11.71
CA VAL A 129 -6.01 11.40 12.26
C VAL A 129 -6.99 10.35 12.78
N ASP A 130 -7.96 10.76 13.58
CA ASP A 130 -9.01 9.88 14.04
C ASP A 130 -9.86 9.40 12.86
N PHE A 131 -10.44 8.19 12.97
CA PHE A 131 -11.38 7.73 11.97
C PHE A 131 -12.57 8.68 11.87
N PRO A 132 -12.98 9.10 10.66
CA PRO A 132 -14.05 10.08 10.49
C PRO A 132 -15.42 9.53 10.90
N ASN A 133 -15.64 8.23 10.86
CA ASN A 133 -16.90 7.60 11.25
C ASN A 133 -16.72 6.09 11.50
N PRO A 134 -17.71 5.44 12.17
CA PRO A 134 -17.63 4.00 12.45
C PRO A 134 -17.64 3.11 11.21
N ASP A 135 -18.25 3.54 10.12
CA ASP A 135 -18.30 2.76 8.87
C ASP A 135 -16.90 2.58 8.30
N MET A 136 -16.08 3.61 8.34
CA MET A 136 -14.67 3.51 7.91
C MET A 136 -13.87 2.60 8.84
N THR A 137 -14.09 2.68 10.13
CA THR A 137 -13.44 1.77 11.09
C THR A 137 -13.76 0.31 10.76
N GLY A 138 -15.04 0.01 10.51
CA GLY A 138 -15.49 -1.32 10.11
C GLY A 138 -14.88 -1.78 8.79
N TYR A 139 -14.87 -0.90 7.80
CA TYR A 139 -14.26 -1.18 6.49
C TYR A 139 -12.76 -1.52 6.63
N ILE A 140 -12.03 -0.77 7.44
CA ILE A 140 -10.60 -1.02 7.65
C ILE A 140 -10.37 -2.34 8.38
N ARG A 141 -11.18 -2.67 9.40
CA ARG A 141 -11.09 -3.94 10.11
C ARG A 141 -11.38 -5.13 9.19
N ASP A 142 -12.43 -5.04 8.38
CA ASP A 142 -12.80 -6.09 7.44
C ASP A 142 -11.70 -6.28 6.38
N THR A 143 -11.16 -5.19 5.87
CA THR A 143 -10.07 -5.24 4.89
C THR A 143 -8.80 -5.83 5.49
N ALA A 144 -8.45 -5.44 6.72
CA ALA A 144 -7.29 -6.00 7.44
C ALA A 144 -7.38 -7.53 7.53
N ALA A 145 -8.57 -8.05 7.87
CA ALA A 145 -8.81 -9.49 7.93
C ALA A 145 -8.67 -10.12 6.54
N ARG A 146 -9.24 -9.50 5.53
CA ARG A 146 -9.22 -10.02 4.15
C ARG A 146 -7.80 -10.12 3.59
N ILE A 147 -6.95 -9.13 3.84
CA ILE A 147 -5.57 -9.11 3.32
C ILE A 147 -4.58 -9.89 4.22
N GLY A 148 -5.03 -10.39 5.35
CA GLY A 148 -4.19 -11.17 6.25
C GLY A 148 -3.27 -10.33 7.13
N LEU A 149 -3.67 -9.10 7.47
CA LEU A 149 -2.93 -8.32 8.46
C LEU A 149 -3.02 -9.07 9.81
N PRO A 150 -1.90 -9.36 10.49
CA PRO A 150 -1.95 -10.10 11.75
C PRO A 150 -2.83 -9.42 12.78
N SER A 151 -3.59 -10.24 13.53
CA SER A 151 -4.41 -9.73 14.63
C SER A 151 -3.52 -9.15 15.70
N LEU A 152 -3.78 -7.90 16.08
CA LEU A 152 -2.97 -7.17 17.06
C LEU A 152 -3.61 -7.17 18.46
N GLU A 153 -4.76 -7.83 18.59
CA GLU A 153 -5.50 -7.86 19.85
C GLU A 153 -4.84 -8.76 20.90
N THR A 154 -4.03 -9.72 20.47
CA THR A 154 -3.38 -10.67 21.38
C THR A 154 -2.00 -10.21 21.86
N ALA A 155 -1.47 -9.12 21.32
CA ALA A 155 -0.15 -8.62 21.71
C ALA A 155 -0.17 -7.74 22.97
N GLY A 156 -1.33 -7.62 23.64
CA GLY A 156 -1.56 -6.79 24.82
C GLY A 156 -1.96 -7.59 26.05
N GLY A 157 -1.56 -8.85 26.12
CA GLY A 157 -1.77 -9.67 27.32
C GLY A 157 -0.74 -9.41 28.38
#